data_8c2f2519597ee571eb9d8d8be873dd3b
#
_entry.id   8c2f2519597ee571eb9d8d8be873dd3b
#
_cell.length_a   1.000
_cell.length_b   1.000
_cell.length_c   1.000
_cell.angle_alpha   90.00
_cell.angle_beta   90.00
_cell.angle_gamma   90.00
#
_symmetry.space_group_name_H-M   'P 1'
#
loop_
_entity.id
_entity.type
_entity.pdbx_description
1 polymer ?
#
loop_
_entity_poly.entity_id
_entity_poly.type
_entity_poly.pdbx_seq_one_letter_code
_entity_poly.pdbx_strand_id
1 'polypeptide(L)' 'MKLMTKELERVFAKYPLYSQDGLGGDALVIAKYFRPGSAGTWLITEASRQGDDWLMFGLVDLGFGPEYGYVSLNELK' A
#
# COMPACT_ATOMS: atom_id res chain seq x y z
N MET A 1 3.10 10.80 12.91
CA MET A 1 3.39 9.44 12.43
C MET A 1 4.06 9.52 11.05
N LYS A 2 5.12 8.78 10.87
CA LYS A 2 5.77 8.73 9.56
C LYS A 2 5.14 7.63 8.72
N LEU A 3 4.61 8.00 7.56
CA LEU A 3 4.04 7.04 6.61
C LEU A 3 5.12 6.34 5.80
N MET A 4 6.32 6.90 5.74
CA MET A 4 7.43 6.34 4.98
C MET A 4 8.71 6.40 5.80
N THR A 5 9.46 5.30 5.80
CA THR A 5 10.77 5.20 6.43
C THR A 5 11.76 4.65 5.40
N LYS A 6 13.06 4.76 5.69
CA LYS A 6 14.08 4.19 4.81
C LYS A 6 13.97 2.68 4.73
N GLU A 7 13.58 2.03 5.82
CA GLU A 7 13.37 0.58 5.82
C GLU A 7 12.20 0.21 4.90
N LEU A 8 11.12 0.97 4.96
CA LEU A 8 9.96 0.72 4.12
C LEU A 8 10.28 0.98 2.64
N GLU A 9 11.08 1.99 2.35
CA GLU A 9 11.55 2.24 0.99
C GLU A 9 12.31 1.04 0.42
N ARG A 10 13.14 0.38 1.25
CA ARG A 10 13.87 -0.81 0.84
C ARG A 10 12.92 -1.97 0.56
N VAL A 11 11.90 -2.13 1.39
CA VAL A 11 10.87 -3.16 1.17
C VAL A 11 10.12 -2.88 -0.12
N PHE A 12 9.70 -1.64 -0.33
CA PHE A 12 8.98 -1.26 -1.54
C PHE A 12 9.83 -1.50 -2.79
N ALA A 13 11.15 -1.29 -2.71
CA ALA A 13 12.04 -1.55 -3.84
C ALA A 13 12.09 -3.03 -4.23
N LYS A 14 11.81 -3.94 -3.29
CA LYS A 14 11.75 -5.38 -3.56
C LYS A 14 10.41 -5.82 -4.15
N TYR A 15 9.37 -5.02 -3.98
CA TYR A 15 8.03 -5.35 -4.43
C TYR A 15 7.45 -4.21 -5.26
N PRO A 16 8.03 -3.93 -6.45
CA PRO A 16 7.48 -2.91 -7.33
C PRO A 16 6.10 -3.31 -7.84
N LEU A 17 5.38 -2.38 -8.44
CA LEU A 17 4.06 -2.66 -9.00
C LEU A 17 4.13 -3.86 -9.95
N TYR A 18 3.13 -4.69 -9.88
CA TYR A 18 2.97 -5.95 -10.62
C TYR A 18 3.88 -7.09 -10.16
N SER A 19 4.75 -6.88 -9.17
CA SER A 19 5.66 -7.94 -8.71
C SER A 19 4.92 -9.10 -8.03
N GLN A 20 3.77 -8.82 -7.43
CA GLN A 20 2.93 -9.86 -6.80
C GLN A 20 1.62 -10.06 -7.55
N ASP A 21 1.57 -9.60 -8.81
CA ASP A 21 0.40 -9.78 -9.65
C ASP A 21 0.12 -11.26 -9.89
N GLY A 22 -1.15 -11.64 -9.82
CA GLY A 22 -1.56 -13.02 -9.98
C GLY A 22 -1.48 -13.88 -8.73
N LEU A 23 -0.92 -13.38 -7.64
CA LEU A 23 -0.84 -14.15 -6.39
C LEU A 23 -2.12 -14.09 -5.56
N GLY A 24 -2.98 -13.10 -5.81
CA GLY A 24 -4.23 -12.96 -5.07
C GLY A 24 -4.02 -12.96 -3.57
N GLY A 25 -4.72 -13.85 -2.86
CA GLY A 25 -4.60 -13.97 -1.42
C GLY A 25 -3.24 -14.43 -0.91
N ASP A 26 -2.39 -14.94 -1.79
CA ASP A 26 -1.04 -15.38 -1.42
C ASP A 26 -0.01 -14.24 -1.50
N ALA A 27 -0.41 -13.05 -1.95
CA ALA A 27 0.47 -11.90 -1.99
C ALA A 27 0.87 -11.48 -0.58
N LEU A 28 2.15 -11.19 -0.39
CA LEU A 28 2.67 -10.75 0.90
C LEU A 28 2.29 -9.28 1.15
N VAL A 29 1.71 -9.00 2.31
CA VAL A 29 1.42 -7.63 2.73
C VAL A 29 2.74 -7.02 3.23
N ILE A 30 3.21 -5.99 2.55
CA ILE A 30 4.49 -5.35 2.85
C ILE A 30 4.33 -4.08 3.69
N ALA A 31 3.13 -3.50 3.71
CA ALA A 31 2.85 -2.34 4.55
C ALA A 31 1.36 -2.30 4.86
N LYS A 32 1.03 -1.75 6.02
CA LYS A 32 -0.35 -1.56 6.42
C LYS A 32 -0.54 -0.13 6.90
N TYR A 33 -1.49 0.56 6.31
CA TYR A 33 -1.88 1.89 6.74
C TYR A 33 -3.31 1.86 7.25
N PHE A 34 -3.60 2.69 8.23
CA PHE A 34 -4.96 2.86 8.69
C PHE A 34 -5.14 4.30 9.16
N ARG A 35 -6.37 4.78 9.06
CA ARG A 35 -6.70 6.15 9.45
C ARG A 35 -7.32 6.11 10.85
N PRO A 36 -6.65 6.71 11.85
CA PRO A 36 -7.20 6.75 13.22
C PRO A 36 -8.56 7.46 13.22
N GLY A 37 -9.52 6.88 13.93
CA GLY A 37 -10.83 7.48 14.09
C GLY A 37 -11.77 7.34 12.89
N SER A 38 -11.38 6.61 11.87
CA SER A 38 -12.24 6.35 10.72
C SER A 38 -12.03 4.94 10.18
N ALA A 39 -12.97 4.49 9.33
CA ALA A 39 -12.96 3.14 8.78
C ALA A 39 -12.11 3.08 7.52
N GLY A 40 -10.81 3.16 7.63
CA GLY A 40 -9.93 3.06 6.46
C GLY A 40 -8.72 2.20 6.76
N THR A 41 -8.53 1.14 6.00
CA THR A 41 -7.37 0.26 6.11
C THR A 41 -6.82 -0.04 4.72
N TRP A 42 -5.51 0.07 4.57
CA TRP A 42 -4.81 -0.21 3.31
C TRP A 42 -3.74 -1.27 3.57
N LEU A 43 -3.92 -2.44 2.97
CA LEU A 43 -2.95 -3.54 3.05
C LEU A 43 -2.17 -3.56 1.74
N ILE A 44 -0.97 -2.99 1.77
CA ILE A 44 -0.19 -2.76 0.56
C ILE A 44 0.67 -3.97 0.25
N THR A 45 0.64 -4.42 -1.00
CA THR A 45 1.43 -5.56 -1.47
C THR A 45 2.51 -5.16 -2.46
N GLU A 46 2.36 -4.00 -3.11
CA GLU A 46 3.29 -3.52 -4.14
C GLU A 46 3.35 -2.01 -4.09
N ALA A 47 4.50 -1.45 -4.48
CA ALA A 47 4.62 -0.01 -4.57
C ALA A 47 5.75 0.37 -5.54
N SER A 48 5.57 1.48 -6.26
CA SER A 48 6.60 2.04 -7.13
C SER A 48 6.68 3.53 -6.93
N ARG A 49 7.91 4.06 -7.00
CA ARG A 49 8.16 5.48 -6.87
C ARG A 49 7.65 6.22 -8.09
N GLN A 50 6.96 7.34 -7.87
CA GLN A 50 6.49 8.21 -8.95
C GLN A 50 6.83 9.65 -8.57
N GLY A 51 7.95 10.16 -9.08
CA GLY A 51 8.41 11.49 -8.70
C GLY A 51 8.69 11.56 -7.20
N ASP A 52 8.02 12.48 -6.52
CA ASP A 52 8.14 12.66 -5.06
C ASP A 52 7.13 11.82 -4.28
N ASP A 53 6.38 10.97 -4.96
CA ASP A 53 5.30 10.19 -4.37
C ASP A 53 5.57 8.70 -4.56
N TRP A 54 4.74 7.87 -3.92
CA TRP A 54 4.73 6.43 -4.11
C TRP A 54 3.34 6.02 -4.54
N LEU A 55 3.22 5.28 -5.64
CA LEU A 55 1.97 4.65 -6.03
C LEU A 55 1.97 3.24 -5.47
N MET A 56 0.94 2.92 -4.69
CA MET A 56 0.84 1.65 -3.98
C MET A 56 -0.39 0.89 -4.45
N PHE A 57 -0.30 -0.43 -4.42
CA PHE A 57 -1.41 -1.30 -4.77
C PHE A 57 -1.63 -2.30 -3.65
N GLY A 58 -2.88 -2.59 -3.36
CA GLY A 58 -3.22 -3.58 -2.36
C GLY A 58 -4.69 -3.63 -2.07
N LEU A 59 -5.03 -4.24 -0.95
CA LEU A 59 -6.41 -4.40 -0.52
C LEU A 59 -6.81 -3.18 0.31
N VAL A 60 -7.88 -2.53 -0.09
CA VAL A 60 -8.38 -1.31 0.55
C VAL A 60 -9.74 -1.61 1.16
N ASP A 61 -9.92 -1.31 2.43
CA ASP A 61 -11.21 -1.43 3.11
C ASP A 61 -11.58 -0.08 3.70
N LEU A 62 -12.65 0.51 3.19
CA LEU A 62 -13.16 1.81 3.63
C LEU A 62 -14.45 1.67 4.44
N GLY A 63 -14.75 0.46 4.92
CA GLY A 63 -15.97 0.21 5.69
C GLY A 63 -17.09 -0.43 4.89
N PHE A 64 -16.91 -0.59 3.58
CA PHE A 64 -17.91 -1.18 2.68
C PHE A 64 -17.50 -2.56 2.17
N GLY A 65 -16.44 -3.13 2.74
CA GLY A 65 -15.85 -4.37 2.28
C GLY A 65 -14.52 -4.11 1.56
N PRO A 66 -13.63 -5.12 1.56
CA PRO A 66 -12.31 -4.95 0.96
C PRO A 66 -12.36 -5.03 -0.58
N GLU A 67 -11.60 -4.15 -1.22
CA GLU A 67 -11.43 -4.13 -2.67
C GLU A 67 -9.96 -3.87 -3.00
N TYR A 68 -9.47 -4.47 -4.08
CA TYR A 68 -8.14 -4.14 -4.57
C TYR A 68 -8.15 -2.80 -5.27
N GLY A 69 -7.12 -2.02 -5.08
CA GLY A 69 -7.03 -0.72 -5.72
C GLY A 69 -5.68 -0.06 -5.51
N TYR A 70 -5.52 1.08 -6.15
CA TYR A 70 -4.32 1.89 -6.05
C TYR A 70 -4.55 3.06 -5.10
N VAL A 71 -3.48 3.45 -4.42
CA VAL A 71 -3.48 4.64 -3.58
C VAL A 71 -2.09 5.26 -3.62
N SER A 72 -2.00 6.58 -3.62
CA SER A 72 -0.71 7.23 -3.50
C SER A 72 -0.43 7.56 -2.04
N LEU A 73 0.85 7.62 -1.69
CA LEU A 73 1.25 7.98 -0.33
C LEU A 73 0.76 9.37 0.03
N ASN A 74 0.79 10.30 -0.93
CA ASN A 74 0.32 11.66 -0.70
C ASN A 74 -1.17 11.72 -0.38
N GLU A 75 -1.97 10.80 -0.91
CA GLU A 75 -3.39 10.73 -0.58
C GLU A 75 -3.63 10.32 0.88
N LEU A 76 -2.70 9.60 1.48
CA LEU A 76 -2.81 9.14 2.86
C LEU A 76 -2.31 10.16 3.89
N LYS A 77 -1.65 11.18 3.43
CA LYS A 77 -1.11 12.24 4.32
C LYS A 77 -2.19 13.18 4.82
#